data_8dafa567adad91b0b54ef13057bd424c
#
_entry.id   8dafa567adad91b0b54ef13057bd424c
#
_cell.length_a   1.000
_cell.length_b   1.000
_cell.length_c   1.000
_cell.angle_alpha   90.00
_cell.angle_beta   90.00
_cell.angle_gamma   90.00
#
_symmetry.space_group_name_H-M   'P 1'
#
loop_
_entity.id
_entity.type
_entity.pdbx_description
1 polymer ?
#
loop_
_entity_poly.entity_id
_entity_poly.type
_entity_poly.pdbx_seq_one_letter_code
_entity_poly.pdbx_strand_id
1 'polypeptide(L)'
;MFNFIQITPFMHVQDLEKALIFFIDVLGFETQFRARDYAYVHRETAGMRILEQKGADAAPPGTRRFAYYIDVRDVDQLYAELKPKLDTLPTRDVYGPVNQPYGQRELLVLAPDGNLIAFGQAIGNAKGKN
;
A
#
# COMPACT_ATOMS: atom_id res chain seq x y z
N MET A 1 -29.52 12.88 -0.81
CA MET A 1 -28.83 11.72 -1.38
C MET A 1 -27.33 11.96 -1.38
N PHE A 2 -26.60 10.98 -0.91
CA PHE A 2 -25.13 11.08 -0.96
C PHE A 2 -24.66 10.68 -2.34
N ASN A 3 -23.78 11.49 -2.92
CA ASN A 3 -23.30 11.26 -4.27
C ASN A 3 -21.85 10.74 -4.30
N PHE A 4 -21.00 11.28 -3.42
CA PHE A 4 -19.59 10.86 -3.39
C PHE A 4 -19.52 9.50 -2.70
N ILE A 5 -18.79 8.55 -3.34
CA ILE A 5 -18.67 7.19 -2.81
C ILE A 5 -17.36 7.02 -2.08
N GLN A 6 -16.25 7.28 -2.77
CA GLN A 6 -14.93 7.08 -2.17
C GLN A 6 -13.87 7.67 -3.09
N ILE A 7 -12.67 7.70 -2.60
CA ILE A 7 -11.47 8.03 -3.38
C ILE A 7 -10.67 6.76 -3.57
N THR A 8 -10.32 6.44 -4.80
CA THR A 8 -9.41 5.33 -5.09
C THR A 8 -8.20 5.91 -5.81
N PRO A 9 -7.02 5.78 -5.20
CA PRO A 9 -5.81 6.37 -5.79
C PRO A 9 -5.31 5.57 -6.98
N PHE A 10 -4.56 6.24 -7.84
CA PHE A 10 -3.79 5.59 -8.89
C PHE A 10 -2.37 5.37 -8.41
N MET A 11 -1.85 4.18 -8.65
CA MET A 11 -0.44 3.88 -8.44
C MET A 11 0.19 3.59 -9.79
N HIS A 12 1.23 4.33 -10.15
CA HIS A 12 1.93 4.15 -11.41
C HIS A 12 3.09 3.19 -11.21
N VAL A 13 3.18 2.19 -12.07
CA VAL A 13 4.22 1.16 -12.00
C VAL A 13 4.80 0.93 -13.39
N GLN A 14 6.01 0.38 -13.45
CA GLN A 14 6.63 0.05 -14.72
C GLN A 14 6.17 -1.29 -15.26
N ASP A 15 5.77 -2.20 -14.38
CA ASP A 15 5.44 -3.58 -14.75
C ASP A 15 4.18 -3.98 -13.98
N LEU A 16 3.06 -4.04 -14.69
CA LEU A 16 1.78 -4.36 -14.06
C LEU A 16 1.78 -5.75 -13.43
N GLU A 17 2.41 -6.72 -14.11
CA GLU A 17 2.42 -8.08 -13.58
C GLU A 17 3.14 -8.15 -12.25
N LYS A 18 4.30 -7.50 -12.14
CA LYS A 18 5.04 -7.49 -10.89
C LYS A 18 4.26 -6.80 -9.78
N ALA A 19 3.58 -5.71 -10.12
CA ALA A 19 2.76 -5.00 -9.14
C ALA A 19 1.62 -5.87 -8.65
N LEU A 20 0.97 -6.60 -9.56
CA LEU A 20 -0.13 -7.47 -9.19
C LEU A 20 0.36 -8.62 -8.29
N ILE A 21 1.51 -9.19 -8.59
CA ILE A 21 2.09 -10.22 -7.73
C ILE A 21 2.31 -9.67 -6.33
N PHE A 22 2.86 -8.45 -6.24
CA PHE A 22 3.08 -7.82 -4.93
C PHE A 22 1.77 -7.62 -4.17
N PHE A 23 0.77 -7.05 -4.82
CA PHE A 23 -0.50 -6.79 -4.14
C PHE A 23 -1.23 -8.06 -3.75
N ILE A 24 -1.21 -9.07 -4.62
CA ILE A 24 -1.96 -10.31 -4.39
C ILE A 24 -1.20 -11.25 -3.46
N ASP A 25 0.05 -11.54 -3.77
CA ASP A 25 0.80 -12.55 -3.02
C ASP A 25 1.35 -12.02 -1.71
N VAL A 26 1.77 -10.75 -1.67
CA VAL A 26 2.37 -10.19 -0.45
C VAL A 26 1.32 -9.55 0.44
N LEU A 27 0.45 -8.72 -0.14
CA LEU A 27 -0.49 -7.92 0.65
C LEU A 27 -1.88 -8.53 0.77
N GLY A 28 -2.18 -9.57 0.01
CA GLY A 28 -3.47 -10.25 0.13
C GLY A 28 -4.63 -9.54 -0.53
N PHE A 29 -4.36 -8.69 -1.51
CA PHE A 29 -5.40 -8.05 -2.29
C PHE A 29 -5.94 -9.00 -3.35
N GLU A 30 -7.09 -8.67 -3.91
CA GLU A 30 -7.69 -9.41 -5.02
C GLU A 30 -7.83 -8.49 -6.21
N THR A 31 -7.66 -9.06 -7.41
CA THR A 31 -7.88 -8.33 -8.64
C THR A 31 -9.37 -8.31 -8.93
N GLN A 32 -9.94 -7.11 -9.02
CA GLN A 32 -11.34 -6.96 -9.34
C GLN A 32 -11.55 -6.72 -10.82
N PHE A 33 -10.58 -6.08 -11.48
CA PHE A 33 -10.65 -5.82 -12.91
C PHE A 33 -9.23 -5.73 -13.46
N ARG A 34 -9.04 -6.23 -14.67
CA ARG A 34 -7.75 -6.14 -15.32
C ARG A 34 -7.90 -5.87 -16.81
N ALA A 35 -7.16 -4.90 -17.32
CA ALA A 35 -6.95 -4.66 -18.72
C ALA A 35 -5.47 -4.88 -19.03
N ARG A 36 -5.00 -4.48 -20.20
CA ARG A 36 -3.62 -4.76 -20.60
C ARG A 36 -2.61 -4.01 -19.75
N ASP A 37 -2.88 -2.73 -19.49
CA ASP A 37 -1.96 -1.87 -18.76
C ASP A 37 -2.56 -1.27 -17.49
N TYR A 38 -3.69 -1.80 -17.05
CA TYR A 38 -4.42 -1.25 -15.91
C TYR A 38 -5.08 -2.38 -15.13
N ALA A 39 -5.10 -2.24 -13.81
CA ALA A 39 -5.84 -3.16 -12.95
C ALA A 39 -6.44 -2.42 -11.78
N TYR A 40 -7.55 -2.94 -11.27
CA TYR A 40 -8.13 -2.48 -10.02
C TYR A 40 -8.06 -3.62 -9.03
N VAL A 41 -7.35 -3.40 -7.94
CA VAL A 41 -7.21 -4.38 -6.87
C VAL A 41 -7.85 -3.84 -5.60
N HIS A 42 -8.34 -4.74 -4.76
CA HIS A 42 -8.95 -4.32 -3.51
C HIS A 42 -8.71 -5.38 -2.44
N ARG A 43 -8.76 -4.93 -1.21
CA ARG A 43 -8.85 -5.80 -0.04
C ARG A 43 -9.82 -5.14 0.91
N GLU A 44 -10.91 -5.85 1.21
CA GLU A 44 -12.03 -5.27 1.94
C GLU A 44 -12.49 -3.99 1.23
N THR A 45 -12.54 -2.85 1.87
CA THR A 45 -12.98 -1.62 1.21
C THR A 45 -11.81 -0.77 0.68
N ALA A 46 -10.58 -1.19 0.89
CA ALA A 46 -9.43 -0.45 0.37
C ALA A 46 -9.20 -0.86 -1.09
N GLY A 47 -9.11 0.11 -1.97
CA GLY A 47 -8.89 -0.14 -3.38
C GLY A 47 -7.73 0.66 -3.94
N MET A 48 -7.10 0.10 -4.97
CA MET A 48 -5.98 0.74 -5.65
C MET A 48 -6.12 0.52 -7.14
N ARG A 49 -6.00 1.60 -7.90
CA ARG A 49 -5.96 1.52 -9.35
C ARG A 49 -4.51 1.55 -9.78
N ILE A 50 -4.08 0.52 -10.51
CA ILE A 50 -2.67 0.38 -10.87
C ILE A 50 -2.56 0.58 -12.37
N LEU A 51 -1.72 1.52 -12.78
CA LEU A 51 -1.53 1.86 -14.19
C LEU A 51 -0.08 1.65 -14.56
N GLU A 52 0.13 0.86 -15.61
CA GLU A 52 1.47 0.60 -16.12
C GLU A 52 1.92 1.77 -16.98
N GLN A 53 3.10 2.30 -16.68
CA GLN A 53 3.73 3.35 -17.46
C GLN A 53 5.18 2.96 -17.72
N LYS A 54 5.53 2.89 -18.99
CA LYS A 54 6.85 2.48 -19.43
C LYS A 54 7.54 3.59 -20.20
N GLY A 55 8.82 3.38 -20.47
CA GLY A 55 9.59 4.30 -21.31
C GLY A 55 9.76 5.65 -20.64
N ALA A 56 9.56 6.70 -21.42
CA ALA A 56 9.80 8.06 -20.95
C ALA A 56 8.87 8.47 -19.83
N ASP A 57 7.71 7.83 -19.71
CA ASP A 57 6.74 8.17 -18.66
C ASP A 57 7.04 7.48 -17.35
N ALA A 58 7.96 6.53 -17.33
CA ALA A 58 8.30 5.80 -16.13
C ALA A 58 9.22 6.63 -15.23
N ALA A 59 9.10 6.44 -13.91
CA ALA A 59 10.02 7.09 -12.98
C ALA A 59 11.40 6.47 -13.11
N PRO A 60 12.46 7.27 -12.98
CA PRO A 60 13.82 6.71 -12.98
C PRO A 60 14.00 5.71 -11.84
N PRO A 61 14.85 4.68 -12.03
CA PRO A 61 15.12 3.72 -10.98
C PRO A 61 15.60 4.41 -9.69
N GLY A 62 15.12 3.91 -8.56
CA GLY A 62 15.50 4.44 -7.27
C GLY A 62 14.75 5.68 -6.84
N THR A 63 13.90 6.23 -7.69
CA THR A 63 13.13 7.42 -7.37
C THR A 63 11.94 7.03 -6.50
N ARG A 64 11.79 7.74 -5.37
CA ARG A 64 10.60 7.59 -4.55
C ARG A 64 9.42 8.23 -5.29
N ARG A 65 8.30 7.49 -5.42
CA ARG A 65 7.15 8.05 -6.10
C ARG A 65 6.17 8.66 -5.12
N PHE A 66 5.19 7.89 -4.69
CA PHE A 66 4.13 8.40 -3.83
C PHE A 66 3.94 7.48 -2.65
N ALA A 67 3.32 8.01 -1.62
CA ALA A 67 2.94 7.26 -0.45
C ALA A 67 1.43 7.10 -0.43
N TYR A 68 0.97 5.93 -0.04
CA TYR A 68 -0.44 5.60 0.05
C TYR A 68 -0.70 5.13 1.47
N TYR A 69 -1.68 5.73 2.12
CA TYR A 69 -1.98 5.42 3.51
C TYR A 69 -3.27 4.62 3.58
N ILE A 70 -3.20 3.45 4.17
CA ILE A 70 -4.35 2.60 4.36
C ILE A 70 -4.63 2.52 5.84
N ASP A 71 -5.81 2.99 6.26
CA ASP A 71 -6.21 2.92 7.65
C ASP A 71 -6.68 1.51 7.96
N VAL A 72 -6.16 0.93 9.04
CA VAL A 72 -6.52 -0.42 9.47
C VAL A 72 -6.92 -0.40 10.93
N ARG A 73 -7.69 -1.41 11.32
CA ARG A 73 -8.15 -1.49 12.71
C ARG A 73 -7.13 -2.11 13.64
N ASP A 74 -6.31 -3.04 13.13
CA ASP A 74 -5.34 -3.77 13.95
C ASP A 74 -4.11 -4.06 13.10
N VAL A 75 -3.11 -3.18 13.23
CA VAL A 75 -1.92 -3.27 12.40
C VAL A 75 -1.03 -4.44 12.83
N ASP A 76 -1.05 -4.80 14.10
CA ASP A 76 -0.24 -5.93 14.57
C ASP A 76 -0.79 -7.25 14.03
N GLN A 77 -2.11 -7.39 13.97
CA GLN A 77 -2.71 -8.57 13.38
C GLN A 77 -2.39 -8.65 11.89
N LEU A 78 -2.47 -7.52 11.20
CA LEU A 78 -2.12 -7.46 9.79
C LEU A 78 -0.66 -7.85 9.59
N TYR A 79 0.22 -7.31 10.42
CA TYR A 79 1.64 -7.64 10.32
C TYR A 79 1.88 -9.14 10.53
N ALA A 80 1.24 -9.73 11.52
CA ALA A 80 1.39 -11.17 11.77
C ALA A 80 0.92 -11.98 10.56
N GLU A 81 -0.16 -11.55 9.93
CA GLU A 81 -0.68 -12.23 8.75
C GLU A 81 0.28 -12.11 7.56
N LEU A 82 0.83 -10.92 7.34
CA LEU A 82 1.67 -10.65 6.17
C LEU A 82 3.11 -11.08 6.36
N LYS A 83 3.55 -11.28 7.59
CA LYS A 83 4.97 -11.46 7.90
C LYS A 83 5.66 -12.54 7.08
N PRO A 84 5.08 -13.74 6.86
CA PRO A 84 5.78 -14.75 6.06
C PRO A 84 6.13 -14.25 4.66
N LYS A 85 5.28 -13.41 4.06
CA LYS A 85 5.56 -12.85 2.75
C LYS A 85 6.46 -11.63 2.84
N LEU A 86 6.26 -10.79 3.85
CA LEU A 86 7.13 -9.62 4.04
C LEU A 86 8.58 -10.04 4.27
N ASP A 87 8.80 -11.17 4.92
CA ASP A 87 10.15 -11.66 5.18
C ASP A 87 10.89 -12.04 3.90
N THR A 88 10.18 -12.21 2.77
CA THR A 88 10.82 -12.49 1.49
C THR A 88 11.30 -11.22 0.80
N LEU A 89 10.94 -10.05 1.31
CA LEU A 89 11.36 -8.77 0.74
C LEU A 89 12.68 -8.34 1.36
N PRO A 90 13.41 -7.42 0.70
CA PRO A 90 14.59 -6.84 1.35
C PRO A 90 14.23 -6.22 2.69
N THR A 91 15.08 -6.44 3.68
CA THR A 91 14.81 -5.98 5.04
C THR A 91 14.50 -4.50 5.10
N ARG A 92 15.21 -3.69 4.29
CA ARG A 92 15.02 -2.24 4.32
C ARG A 92 13.70 -1.79 3.72
N ASP A 93 12.97 -2.70 3.06
CA ASP A 93 11.69 -2.35 2.44
C ASP A 93 10.52 -2.47 3.40
N VAL A 94 10.75 -2.94 4.62
CA VAL A 94 9.70 -3.14 5.61
C VAL A 94 10.13 -2.46 6.91
N TYR A 95 9.26 -1.63 7.47
CA TYR A 95 9.54 -0.92 8.69
C TYR A 95 8.32 -0.92 9.62
N GLY A 96 8.55 -1.27 10.86
CA GLY A 96 7.48 -1.28 11.87
C GLY A 96 6.90 -2.67 12.07
N PRO A 97 5.74 -2.80 12.73
CA PRO A 97 4.90 -1.70 13.24
C PRO A 97 5.57 -0.90 14.35
N VAL A 98 5.39 0.41 14.31
CA VAL A 98 5.98 1.31 15.27
C VAL A 98 5.01 2.44 15.59
N ASN A 99 5.00 2.88 16.85
CA ASN A 99 4.15 3.99 17.26
C ASN A 99 4.78 5.30 16.83
N GLN A 100 3.99 6.12 16.16
CA GLN A 100 4.42 7.44 15.74
C GLN A 100 3.92 8.48 16.73
N PRO A 101 4.64 9.61 16.87
CA PRO A 101 4.24 10.63 17.84
C PRO A 101 2.89 11.29 17.54
N TYR A 102 2.36 11.11 16.35
CA TYR A 102 1.08 11.72 15.98
C TYR A 102 -0.10 10.78 16.17
N GLY A 103 0.06 9.72 16.98
CA GLY A 103 -1.09 8.89 17.38
C GLY A 103 -1.46 7.80 16.42
N GLN A 104 -0.51 7.37 15.58
CA GLN A 104 -0.70 6.25 14.67
C GLN A 104 0.35 5.19 14.93
N ARG A 105 -0.05 3.94 14.82
CA ARG A 105 0.91 2.83 14.81
C ARG A 105 1.00 2.34 13.39
N GLU A 106 2.20 2.36 12.80
CA GLU A 106 2.37 2.22 11.37
C GLU A 106 3.29 1.08 10.98
N LEU A 107 2.87 0.37 9.94
CA LEU A 107 3.69 -0.57 9.20
C LEU A 107 3.93 0.02 7.82
N LEU A 108 5.18 0.18 7.42
CA LEU A 108 5.54 0.76 6.14
C LEU A 108 6.14 -0.33 5.26
N VAL A 109 5.63 -0.44 4.03
CA VAL A 109 6.12 -1.44 3.07
C VAL A 109 6.41 -0.74 1.76
N LEU A 110 7.65 -0.89 1.27
CA LEU A 110 8.01 -0.33 -0.02
C LEU A 110 7.46 -1.23 -1.11
N ALA A 111 6.62 -0.65 -1.96
CA ALA A 111 6.01 -1.33 -3.09
C ALA A 111 6.88 -1.12 -4.34
N PRO A 112 6.54 -1.79 -5.45
CA PRO A 112 7.32 -1.60 -6.69
C PRO A 112 7.41 -0.14 -7.11
N ASP A 113 8.55 0.21 -7.71
CA ASP A 113 8.82 1.49 -8.35
C ASP A 113 8.83 2.66 -7.36
N GLY A 114 9.26 2.40 -6.12
CA GLY A 114 9.40 3.48 -5.14
C GLY A 114 8.10 3.95 -4.52
N ASN A 115 7.01 3.28 -4.80
CA ASN A 115 5.73 3.57 -4.14
C ASN A 115 5.77 3.03 -2.72
N LEU A 116 5.30 3.82 -1.77
CA LEU A 116 5.29 3.41 -0.37
C LEU A 116 3.86 3.17 0.08
N ILE A 117 3.63 2.06 0.77
CA ILE A 117 2.34 1.80 1.38
C ILE A 117 2.52 1.83 2.89
N ALA A 118 1.72 2.66 3.53
CA ALA A 118 1.69 2.75 4.99
C ALA A 118 0.37 2.19 5.47
N PHE A 119 0.44 1.25 6.41
CA PHE A 119 -0.75 0.74 7.10
C PHE A 119 -0.75 1.36 8.48
N GLY A 120 -1.79 2.11 8.80
CA GLY A 120 -1.83 2.85 10.04
C GLY A 120 -3.05 2.55 10.87
N GLN A 121 -2.84 2.41 12.17
CA GLN A 121 -3.90 2.19 13.14
C GLN A 121 -3.89 3.35 14.12
N ALA A 122 -5.05 3.97 14.30
CA ALA A 122 -5.19 5.01 15.32
C ALA A 122 -5.06 4.36 16.70
N ILE A 123 -4.11 4.85 17.51
CA ILE A 123 -3.85 4.25 18.81
C ILE A 123 -4.23 5.19 19.96
N GLY A 124 -5.03 6.18 19.65
CA GLY A 124 -5.32 7.17 20.65
C GLY A 124 -4.08 8.01 20.88
N ASN A 125 -4.26 9.28 20.89
CA ASN A 125 -3.13 10.15 21.09
C ASN A 125 -2.91 10.35 22.57
N ALA A 126 -1.78 9.86 23.04
CA ALA A 126 -1.42 10.07 24.43
C ALA A 126 -1.36 11.55 24.79
N LYS A 127 -1.14 12.40 23.82
CA LYS A 127 -1.18 13.83 24.03
C LYS A 127 -2.58 14.37 23.89
N GLY A 128 -3.40 13.61 23.56
CA GLY A 128 -4.76 13.83 23.37
C GLY A 128 -5.19 14.20 22.02
N LYS A 129 -4.84 14.13 22.00
CA LYS A 129 -5.22 14.38 21.53
C LYS A 129 -5.63 14.95 21.34
N ASN A 130 -5.71 15.15 21.31
CA ASN A 130 -5.77 15.61 21.19
C ASN A 130 -5.93 15.94 21.12
#